data_32e1ddc591bd41679ff57cedcdb9a632
#
_entry.id   32e1ddc591bd41679ff57cedcdb9a632
#
_cell.length_a   1.000
_cell.length_b   1.000
_cell.length_c   1.000
_cell.angle_alpha   90.00
_cell.angle_beta   90.00
_cell.angle_gamma   90.00
#
_symmetry.space_group_name_H-M   'P 1'
#
loop_
_entity.id
_entity.type
_entity.pdbx_description
1 polymer ?
#
loop_
_entity_poly.entity_id
_entity_poly.type
_entity_poly.pdbx_seq_one_letter_code
_entity_poly.pdbx_strand_id
1 'polypeptide(L)'
;MGIYCIFHMTNQERQDFWDAVESGDNPLLSAMNSLVEKWGIPAIIMCLGDISRVLSEDAEDAENLTPNQRGLIMSACAHVSNLSDIMNAEMNFLKEKQEL
;
A
#
# COMPACT_ATOMS: atom_id res chain seq x y z
N MET A 1 4.11 -11.19 -8.60
CA MET A 1 3.40 -11.77 -7.47
C MET A 1 2.06 -11.06 -7.28
N GLY A 2 0.97 -11.79 -7.24
CA GLY A 2 -0.35 -11.19 -7.17
C GLY A 2 -0.80 -10.87 -5.74
N ILE A 3 -1.94 -10.17 -5.62
CA ILE A 3 -2.56 -9.79 -4.36
C ILE A 3 -3.00 -11.00 -3.52
N TYR A 4 -3.02 -12.20 -4.10
CA TYR A 4 -3.45 -13.42 -3.43
C TYR A 4 -2.35 -14.07 -2.60
N CYS A 5 -1.11 -13.65 -2.78
CA CYS A 5 0.05 -14.38 -2.26
C CYS A 5 -0.05 -14.65 -0.77
N ILE A 6 -0.43 -13.65 0.01
CA ILE A 6 -0.51 -13.78 1.47
C ILE A 6 -1.60 -14.79 1.92
N PHE A 7 -2.67 -14.96 1.15
CA PHE A 7 -3.75 -15.89 1.49
C PHE A 7 -3.40 -17.34 1.15
N HIS A 8 -2.43 -17.54 0.26
CA HIS A 8 -2.02 -18.85 -0.23
C HIS A 8 -0.64 -19.28 0.29
N MET A 9 -0.06 -18.47 1.16
CA MET A 9 1.21 -18.80 1.81
C MET A 9 1.04 -19.92 2.84
N THR A 10 2.06 -20.76 2.95
CA THR A 10 2.18 -21.69 4.08
C THR A 10 2.43 -20.90 5.37
N ASN A 11 2.26 -21.56 6.52
CA ASN A 11 2.54 -20.91 7.81
C ASN A 11 4.00 -20.47 7.92
N GLN A 12 4.92 -21.28 7.38
CA GLN A 12 6.35 -20.92 7.39
C GLN A 12 6.62 -19.71 6.51
N GLU A 13 6.03 -19.64 5.33
CA GLU A 13 6.18 -18.49 4.44
C GLU A 13 5.64 -17.21 5.06
N ARG A 14 4.52 -17.28 5.77
CA ARG A 14 3.98 -16.13 6.51
C ARG A 14 4.91 -15.68 7.61
N GLN A 15 5.48 -16.62 8.35
CA GLN A 15 6.44 -16.29 9.42
C GLN A 15 7.69 -15.62 8.83
N ASP A 16 8.20 -16.15 7.73
CA ASP A 16 9.36 -15.57 7.04
C ASP A 16 9.07 -14.14 6.56
N PHE A 17 7.85 -13.91 6.04
CA PHE A 17 7.41 -12.58 5.63
C PHE A 17 7.41 -11.61 6.81
N TRP A 18 6.80 -12.00 7.94
CA TRP A 18 6.76 -11.14 9.13
C TRP A 18 8.14 -10.89 9.72
N ASP A 19 9.00 -11.90 9.73
CA ASP A 19 10.39 -11.77 10.18
C ASP A 19 11.15 -10.76 9.31
N ALA A 20 10.94 -10.79 8.00
CA ALA A 20 11.56 -9.85 7.07
C ALA A 20 11.05 -8.41 7.31
N VAL A 21 9.76 -8.24 7.61
CA VAL A 21 9.19 -6.92 7.94
C VAL A 21 9.79 -6.38 9.23
N GLU A 22 9.87 -7.21 10.27
CA GLU A 22 10.39 -6.79 11.58
C GLU A 22 11.89 -6.50 11.57
N SER A 23 12.66 -7.25 10.79
CA SER A 23 14.11 -7.06 10.73
C SER A 23 14.55 -5.83 9.93
N GLY A 24 13.65 -5.29 9.12
CA GLY A 24 13.97 -4.18 8.24
C GLY A 24 14.78 -4.57 6.99
N ASP A 25 15.04 -5.85 6.80
CA ASP A 25 15.77 -6.36 5.63
C ASP A 25 14.86 -6.62 4.42
N ASN A 26 13.66 -6.09 4.47
CA ASN A 26 12.67 -6.26 3.41
C ASN A 26 13.07 -5.43 2.18
N PRO A 27 13.20 -6.05 0.99
CA PRO A 27 13.53 -5.32 -0.24
C PRO A 27 12.55 -4.20 -0.58
N LEU A 28 11.27 -4.36 -0.26
CA LEU A 28 10.26 -3.34 -0.48
C LEU A 28 10.53 -2.11 0.40
N LEU A 29 10.88 -2.33 1.66
CA LEU A 29 11.20 -1.25 2.58
C LEU A 29 12.43 -0.48 2.13
N SER A 30 13.46 -1.19 1.66
CA SER A 30 14.67 -0.58 1.11
C SER A 30 14.35 0.26 -0.12
N ALA A 31 13.51 -0.24 -1.02
CA ALA A 31 13.06 0.51 -2.21
C ALA A 31 12.26 1.75 -1.81
N MET A 32 11.38 1.62 -0.81
CA MET A 32 10.59 2.76 -0.30
C MET A 32 11.49 3.83 0.31
N ASN A 33 12.53 3.44 1.06
CA ASN A 33 13.48 4.40 1.62
C ASN A 33 14.20 5.19 0.54
N SER A 34 14.59 4.54 -0.54
CA SER A 34 15.21 5.22 -1.69
C SER A 34 14.25 6.22 -2.34
N LEU A 35 12.98 5.86 -2.46
CA LEU A 35 11.95 6.74 -3.01
C LEU A 35 11.67 7.92 -2.08
N VAL A 36 11.65 7.69 -0.77
CA VAL A 36 11.46 8.75 0.23
C VAL A 36 12.60 9.77 0.15
N GLU A 37 13.84 9.30 0.03
CA GLU A 37 14.99 10.19 -0.11
C GLU A 37 14.91 11.09 -1.36
N LYS A 38 14.35 10.55 -2.44
CA LYS A 38 14.24 11.28 -3.70
C LYS A 38 13.02 12.18 -3.77
N TRP A 39 11.87 11.71 -3.31
CA TRP A 39 10.58 12.37 -3.55
C TRP A 39 9.87 12.84 -2.28
N GLY A 40 10.30 12.36 -1.11
CA GLY A 40 9.67 12.65 0.18
C GLY A 40 8.51 11.72 0.51
N ILE A 41 8.14 11.73 1.79
CA ILE A 41 7.06 10.88 2.31
C ILE A 41 5.70 11.16 1.65
N PRO A 42 5.30 12.43 1.42
CA PRO A 42 4.00 12.70 0.81
C PRO A 42 3.82 12.04 -0.57
N ALA A 43 4.86 12.03 -1.39
CA ALA A 43 4.81 11.40 -2.71
C ALA A 43 4.57 9.89 -2.61
N ILE A 44 5.18 9.23 -1.62
CA ILE A 44 4.99 7.80 -1.39
C ILE A 44 3.55 7.50 -0.98
N ILE A 45 2.97 8.29 -0.10
CA ILE A 45 1.57 8.11 0.34
C ILE A 45 0.62 8.28 -0.85
N MET A 46 0.86 9.25 -1.71
CA MET A 46 0.03 9.47 -2.90
C MET A 46 0.15 8.30 -3.89
N CYS A 47 1.36 7.77 -4.09
CA CYS A 47 1.57 6.60 -4.94
C CYS A 47 0.90 5.36 -4.38
N LEU A 48 0.95 5.15 -3.06
CA LEU A 48 0.26 4.04 -2.41
C LEU A 48 -1.26 4.12 -2.65
N GLY A 49 -1.82 5.31 -2.64
CA GLY A 49 -3.24 5.51 -2.97
C GLY A 49 -3.59 5.07 -4.38
N ASP A 50 -2.76 5.43 -5.35
CA ASP A 50 -2.98 5.04 -6.74
C ASP A 50 -2.81 3.54 -6.93
N ILE A 51 -1.77 2.95 -6.34
CA ILE A 51 -1.56 1.50 -6.36
C ILE A 51 -2.73 0.77 -5.73
N SER A 52 -3.26 1.27 -4.62
CA SER A 52 -4.38 0.62 -3.92
C SER A 52 -5.66 0.61 -4.75
N ARG A 53 -5.89 1.63 -5.58
CA ARG A 53 -7.03 1.63 -6.51
C ARG A 53 -6.92 0.51 -7.53
N VAL A 54 -5.73 0.33 -8.11
CA VAL A 54 -5.48 -0.76 -9.07
C VAL A 54 -5.65 -2.11 -8.40
N LEU A 55 -5.11 -2.29 -7.20
CA LEU A 55 -5.23 -3.55 -6.45
C LEU A 55 -6.69 -3.84 -6.08
N SER A 56 -7.48 -2.83 -5.77
CA SER A 56 -8.91 -2.99 -5.50
C SER A 56 -9.66 -3.48 -6.74
N GLU A 57 -9.36 -2.94 -7.91
CA GLU A 57 -9.95 -3.39 -9.17
C GLU A 57 -9.56 -4.83 -9.47
N ASP A 58 -8.29 -5.18 -9.29
CA ASP A 58 -7.82 -6.55 -9.46
C ASP A 58 -8.51 -7.52 -8.50
N ALA A 59 -8.72 -7.11 -7.25
CA ALA A 59 -9.40 -7.94 -6.25
C ALA A 59 -10.86 -8.17 -6.61
N GLU A 60 -11.53 -7.18 -7.18
CA GLU A 60 -12.93 -7.30 -7.61
C GLU A 60 -13.09 -8.38 -8.67
N ASP A 61 -12.15 -8.49 -9.59
CA ASP A 61 -12.19 -9.44 -10.71
C ASP A 61 -11.52 -10.78 -10.39
N ALA A 62 -10.92 -10.93 -9.22
CA ALA A 62 -10.18 -12.14 -8.86
C ALA A 62 -11.11 -13.33 -8.60
N GLU A 63 -10.89 -14.43 -9.31
CA GLU A 63 -11.72 -15.64 -9.20
C GLU A 63 -11.33 -16.53 -8.02
N ASN A 64 -10.09 -16.47 -7.58
CA ASN A 64 -9.56 -17.36 -6.54
C ASN A 64 -9.61 -16.77 -5.13
N LEU A 65 -10.29 -15.64 -4.96
CA LEU A 65 -10.54 -15.04 -3.65
C LEU A 65 -11.95 -15.36 -3.19
N THR A 66 -12.11 -15.69 -1.92
CA THR A 66 -13.44 -15.80 -1.32
C THR A 66 -14.05 -14.39 -1.21
N PRO A 67 -15.39 -14.28 -1.08
CA PRO A 67 -16.03 -12.98 -0.87
C PRO A 67 -15.49 -12.24 0.34
N ASN A 68 -15.16 -12.93 1.44
CA ASN A 68 -14.60 -12.31 2.64
C ASN A 68 -13.18 -11.76 2.40
N GLN A 69 -12.33 -12.52 1.68
CA GLN A 69 -10.98 -12.07 1.33
C GLN A 69 -11.03 -10.86 0.41
N ARG A 70 -11.93 -10.89 -0.58
CA ARG A 70 -12.11 -9.77 -1.50
C ARG A 70 -12.56 -8.52 -0.76
N GLY A 71 -13.54 -8.64 0.12
CA GLY A 71 -14.02 -7.53 0.93
C GLY A 71 -12.94 -6.93 1.81
N LEU A 72 -12.11 -7.77 2.43
CA LEU A 72 -10.98 -7.33 3.24
C LEU A 72 -9.99 -6.50 2.43
N ILE A 73 -9.60 -6.98 1.25
CA ILE A 73 -8.64 -6.28 0.38
C ILE A 73 -9.23 -4.95 -0.10
N MET A 74 -10.48 -4.96 -0.56
CA MET A 74 -11.13 -3.75 -1.06
C MET A 74 -11.29 -2.70 0.03
N SER A 75 -11.63 -3.12 1.23
CA SER A 75 -11.75 -2.22 2.39
C SER A 75 -10.40 -1.61 2.76
N ALA A 76 -9.35 -2.41 2.82
CA ALA A 76 -8.00 -1.93 3.11
C ALA A 76 -7.53 -0.94 2.03
N CYS A 77 -7.77 -1.23 0.76
CA CYS A 77 -7.43 -0.35 -0.35
C CYS A 77 -8.18 0.98 -0.27
N ALA A 78 -9.44 0.96 0.14
CA ALA A 78 -10.23 2.19 0.32
C ALA A 78 -9.63 3.08 1.41
N HIS A 79 -9.17 2.51 2.52
CA HIS A 79 -8.52 3.27 3.58
C HIS A 79 -7.20 3.89 3.12
N VAL A 80 -6.39 3.16 2.37
CA VAL A 80 -5.13 3.69 1.83
C VAL A 80 -5.41 4.81 0.83
N SER A 81 -6.41 4.66 -0.01
CA SER A 81 -6.84 5.70 -0.96
C SER A 81 -7.29 6.97 -0.22
N ASN A 82 -8.03 6.82 0.88
CA ASN A 82 -8.43 7.96 1.71
C ASN A 82 -7.24 8.69 2.30
N LEU A 83 -6.23 7.98 2.79
CA LEU A 83 -5.01 8.60 3.31
C LEU A 83 -4.29 9.41 2.23
N SER A 84 -4.24 8.88 1.01
CA SER A 84 -3.68 9.59 -0.14
C SER A 84 -4.44 10.88 -0.44
N ASP A 85 -5.77 10.84 -0.42
CA ASP A 85 -6.60 12.01 -0.68
C ASP A 85 -6.42 13.09 0.41
N ILE A 86 -6.33 12.68 1.67
CA ILE A 86 -6.06 13.58 2.80
C ILE A 86 -4.68 14.23 2.63
N MET A 87 -3.66 13.46 2.28
CA MET A 87 -2.31 14.00 2.07
C MET A 87 -2.30 15.02 0.95
N ASN A 88 -3.00 14.73 -0.15
CA ASN A 88 -3.09 15.64 -1.30
C ASN A 88 -3.78 16.95 -0.91
N ALA A 89 -4.87 16.89 -0.14
CA ALA A 89 -5.58 18.06 0.33
C ALA A 89 -4.71 18.93 1.25
N GLU A 90 -3.98 18.30 2.18
CA GLU A 90 -3.08 19.02 3.08
C GLU A 90 -1.92 19.68 2.33
N MET A 91 -1.35 18.99 1.35
CA MET A 91 -0.28 19.58 0.52
C MET A 91 -0.78 20.79 -0.27
N ASN A 92 -1.99 20.73 -0.82
CA ASN A 92 -2.59 21.84 -1.53
C ASN A 92 -2.83 23.03 -0.60
N PHE A 93 -3.28 22.77 0.62
CA PHE A 93 -3.48 23.80 1.63
C PHE A 93 -2.17 24.49 1.99
N LEU A 94 -1.08 23.75 2.22
CA LEU A 94 0.23 24.31 2.51
C LEU A 94 0.78 25.09 1.32
N LYS A 95 0.54 24.62 0.11
CA LYS A 95 0.96 25.31 -1.11
C LYS A 95 0.26 26.66 -1.24
N GLU A 96 -1.04 26.74 -0.97
CA GLU A 96 -1.77 27.99 -0.98
C GLU A 96 -1.24 28.98 0.03
N LYS A 97 -0.77 28.50 1.18
CA LYS A 97 -0.15 29.32 2.21
C LYS A 97 1.34 29.58 1.99
N GLN A 98 1.91 29.05 0.91
CA GLN A 98 3.33 29.18 0.59
C GLN A 98 4.25 28.62 1.68
N GLU A 99 3.81 27.58 2.39
CA GLU A 99 4.58 26.92 3.45
C GLU A 99 5.22 25.60 3.00
N LEU A 100 4.97 25.21 1.76
CA LEU A 100 5.49 23.97 1.19
C LEU A 100 6.89 24.17 0.63
#